data_a7f37906903a7c155bb086fc0fd44bd7
#
_entry.id   a7f37906903a7c155bb086fc0fd44bd7
#
_cell.length_a   1.000
_cell.length_b   1.000
_cell.length_c   1.000
_cell.angle_alpha   90.00
_cell.angle_beta   90.00
_cell.angle_gamma   90.00
#
_symmetry.space_group_name_H-M   'P 1'
#
loop_
_entity.id
_entity.type
_entity.pdbx_description
1 polymer ?
#
loop_
_entity_poly.entity_id
_entity_poly.type
_entity_poly.pdbx_seq_one_letter_code
_entity_poly.pdbx_strand_id
1 'polypeptide(L)'
;MAFRKETKTKNNFSKITIGLASPQEILGNSCGEVLKPETINYRTYKPERDGLFCERIFGPVKDYECHCGKYKRIRYKGIVCDRCGVMVTEKKVRRERMGHIQLVVPVAHIWYFRSLPNKIGYLLGLPTKSLDAVIYYEKYIVIQPGVMARKDDETRQDIPGKENVLDGVEKYQLLTED
;
A
#
# COMPACT_ATOMS: atom_id res chain seq x y z
N MET A 1 18.26 -44.04 -4.20
CA MET A 1 16.93 -43.36 -4.14
C MET A 1 16.82 -42.38 -5.30
N ALA A 2 15.97 -42.71 -6.29
CA ALA A 2 15.80 -41.88 -7.46
C ALA A 2 15.00 -40.62 -7.10
N PHE A 3 15.59 -39.44 -7.34
CA PHE A 3 14.88 -38.17 -7.19
C PHE A 3 13.77 -38.11 -8.23
N ARG A 4 12.54 -38.23 -7.79
CA ARG A 4 11.34 -37.98 -8.63
C ARG A 4 11.34 -36.48 -8.99
N LYS A 5 11.68 -36.16 -10.25
CA LYS A 5 11.44 -34.81 -10.77
C LYS A 5 9.94 -34.55 -10.70
N GLU A 6 9.54 -33.59 -9.87
CA GLU A 6 8.19 -33.04 -9.93
C GLU A 6 7.99 -32.48 -11.33
N THR A 7 7.22 -33.18 -12.13
CA THR A 7 6.73 -32.68 -13.42
C THR A 7 5.82 -31.51 -13.11
N LYS A 8 6.25 -30.30 -13.46
CA LYS A 8 5.38 -29.13 -13.46
C LYS A 8 4.17 -29.45 -14.32
N THR A 9 3.02 -29.68 -13.72
CA THR A 9 1.75 -29.76 -14.41
C THR A 9 1.58 -28.46 -15.18
N LYS A 10 1.54 -28.55 -16.51
CA LYS A 10 1.18 -27.40 -17.35
C LYS A 10 -0.27 -27.07 -17.04
N ASN A 11 -0.50 -26.00 -16.29
CA ASN A 11 -1.85 -25.51 -16.07
C ASN A 11 -2.40 -25.01 -17.41
N ASN A 12 -3.26 -25.79 -18.02
CA ASN A 12 -4.00 -25.38 -19.20
C ASN A 12 -5.10 -24.42 -18.76
N PHE A 13 -5.02 -23.17 -19.22
CA PHE A 13 -6.06 -22.16 -19.00
C PHE A 13 -6.57 -21.65 -20.34
N SER A 14 -7.84 -21.33 -20.42
CA SER A 14 -8.49 -20.77 -21.61
C SER A 14 -8.59 -19.25 -21.58
N LYS A 15 -8.47 -18.65 -20.40
CA LYS A 15 -8.66 -17.22 -20.21
C LYS A 15 -7.75 -16.69 -19.08
N ILE A 16 -7.20 -15.50 -19.28
CA ILE A 16 -6.54 -14.70 -18.26
C ILE A 16 -7.36 -13.43 -18.08
N THR A 17 -7.67 -13.10 -16.82
CA THR A 17 -8.34 -11.85 -16.45
C THR A 17 -7.44 -11.04 -15.57
N ILE A 18 -7.27 -9.76 -15.90
CA ILE A 18 -6.51 -8.80 -15.13
C ILE A 18 -7.50 -7.85 -14.47
N GLY A 19 -7.40 -7.68 -13.17
CA GLY A 19 -8.25 -6.80 -12.39
C GLY A 19 -7.49 -6.19 -11.21
N LEU A 20 -8.16 -5.29 -10.50
CA LEU A 20 -7.64 -4.76 -9.23
C LEU A 20 -7.91 -5.76 -8.11
N ALA A 21 -6.87 -6.04 -7.32
CA ALA A 21 -7.03 -6.80 -6.09
C ALA A 21 -7.62 -5.91 -4.99
N SER A 22 -8.56 -6.45 -4.23
CA SER A 22 -9.08 -5.79 -3.04
C SER A 22 -8.03 -5.79 -1.91
N PRO A 23 -8.09 -4.87 -0.94
CA PRO A 23 -7.22 -4.89 0.23
C PRO A 23 -7.25 -6.23 0.96
N GLN A 24 -8.42 -6.88 1.05
CA GLN A 24 -8.61 -8.19 1.67
C GLN A 24 -7.86 -9.30 0.92
N GLU A 25 -7.89 -9.28 -0.41
CA GLU A 25 -7.13 -10.23 -1.24
C GLU A 25 -5.63 -10.03 -1.09
N ILE A 26 -5.17 -8.78 -1.02
CA ILE A 26 -3.75 -8.46 -0.79
C ILE A 26 -3.30 -9.00 0.56
N LEU A 27 -4.08 -8.76 1.62
CA LEU A 27 -3.78 -9.26 2.96
C LEU A 27 -3.81 -10.80 3.01
N GLY A 28 -4.78 -11.44 2.35
CA GLY A 28 -4.89 -12.91 2.29
C GLY A 28 -3.71 -13.58 1.60
N ASN A 29 -3.10 -12.94 0.60
CA ASN A 29 -1.96 -13.45 -0.15
C ASN A 29 -0.61 -12.98 0.42
N SER A 30 -0.60 -12.10 1.42
CA SER A 30 0.61 -11.55 2.00
C SER A 30 1.28 -12.50 2.99
N CYS A 31 2.60 -12.61 2.91
CA CYS A 31 3.41 -13.36 3.86
C CYS A 31 3.86 -12.51 5.06
N GLY A 32 3.53 -11.22 5.10
CA GLY A 32 3.83 -10.33 6.21
C GLY A 32 3.85 -8.85 5.83
N GLU A 33 3.85 -8.01 6.84
CA GLU A 33 3.87 -6.56 6.70
C GLU A 33 5.30 -6.02 6.67
N VAL A 34 5.54 -5.10 5.75
CA VAL A 34 6.80 -4.34 5.67
C VAL A 34 6.64 -3.07 6.52
N LEU A 35 7.39 -2.98 7.61
CA LEU A 35 7.29 -1.88 8.59
C LEU A 35 8.35 -0.80 8.41
N LYS A 36 9.41 -1.09 7.66
CA LYS A 36 10.58 -0.21 7.52
C LYS A 36 10.93 0.01 6.05
N PRO A 37 11.38 1.21 5.69
CA PRO A 37 11.78 1.53 4.32
C PRO A 37 13.15 0.97 3.94
N GLU A 38 13.93 0.48 4.91
CA GLU A 38 15.26 -0.04 4.68
C GLU A 38 15.24 -1.29 3.80
N THR A 39 16.24 -1.41 2.96
CA THR A 39 16.43 -2.54 2.05
C THR A 39 17.46 -3.52 2.58
N ILE A 40 18.71 -3.08 2.64
CA ILE A 40 19.86 -3.88 3.09
C ILE A 40 20.69 -3.09 4.10
N ASN A 41 21.40 -3.81 4.95
CA ASN A 41 22.42 -3.23 5.79
C ASN A 41 23.66 -2.93 4.94
N TYR A 42 24.10 -1.66 4.88
CA TYR A 42 25.23 -1.23 4.05
C TYR A 42 26.57 -1.87 4.45
N ARG A 43 26.71 -2.31 5.71
CA ARG A 43 27.94 -2.94 6.23
C ARG A 43 28.00 -4.44 5.95
N THR A 44 26.88 -5.14 6.09
CA THR A 44 26.82 -6.60 5.96
C THR A 44 26.25 -7.07 4.64
N TYR A 45 25.64 -6.17 3.87
CA TYR A 45 24.90 -6.44 2.63
C TYR A 45 23.75 -7.45 2.79
N LYS A 46 23.31 -7.69 4.02
CA LYS A 46 22.17 -8.56 4.31
C LYS A 46 20.88 -7.75 4.37
N PRO A 47 19.72 -8.32 3.96
CA PRO A 47 18.44 -7.67 4.09
C PRO A 47 18.14 -7.27 5.53
N GLU A 48 17.64 -6.06 5.71
CA GLU A 48 17.20 -5.58 7.03
C GLU A 48 15.89 -6.27 7.45
N ARG A 49 15.76 -6.48 8.74
CA ARG A 49 14.57 -7.08 9.33
C ARG A 49 13.39 -6.12 9.20
N ASP A 50 12.24 -6.66 8.79
CA ASP A 50 10.98 -5.95 8.57
C ASP A 50 11.05 -4.85 7.50
N GLY A 51 12.13 -4.85 6.70
CA GLY A 51 12.33 -3.97 5.56
C GLY A 51 11.80 -4.54 4.25
N LEU A 52 12.04 -3.78 3.17
CA LEU A 52 11.55 -4.13 1.82
C LEU A 52 12.11 -5.44 1.26
N PHE A 53 13.22 -5.94 1.79
CA PHE A 53 13.83 -7.21 1.38
C PHE A 53 13.90 -8.26 2.50
N CYS A 54 13.10 -8.09 3.55
CA CYS A 54 13.10 -8.94 4.73
C CYS A 54 13.02 -10.43 4.39
N GLU A 55 13.96 -11.22 4.93
CA GLU A 55 14.00 -12.67 4.70
C GLU A 55 12.87 -13.43 5.42
N ARG A 56 12.30 -12.86 6.50
CA ARG A 56 11.13 -13.46 7.19
C ARG A 56 9.89 -13.43 6.33
N ILE A 57 9.69 -12.31 5.62
CA ILE A 57 8.50 -12.09 4.76
C ILE A 57 8.68 -12.80 3.42
N PHE A 58 9.78 -12.53 2.74
CA PHE A 58 10.00 -12.96 1.36
C PHE A 58 10.77 -14.27 1.22
N GLY A 59 11.46 -14.70 2.23
CA GLY A 59 12.28 -15.90 2.21
C GLY A 59 13.79 -15.63 2.19
N PRO A 60 14.60 -16.69 2.30
CA PRO A 60 16.05 -16.58 2.41
C PRO A 60 16.70 -16.09 1.12
N VAL A 61 17.83 -15.41 1.22
CA VAL A 61 18.65 -14.96 0.09
C VAL A 61 19.45 -16.10 -0.51
N LYS A 62 19.87 -17.05 0.34
CA LYS A 62 20.62 -18.24 -0.08
C LYS A 62 19.77 -19.49 0.08
N ASP A 63 19.94 -20.44 -0.84
CA ASP A 63 19.20 -21.69 -0.79
C ASP A 63 19.48 -22.45 0.51
N TYR A 64 18.41 -22.80 1.23
CA TYR A 64 18.45 -23.60 2.45
C TYR A 64 19.34 -23.04 3.57
N GLU A 65 19.47 -21.72 3.65
CA GLU A 65 20.22 -21.04 4.71
C GLU A 65 19.35 -19.94 5.35
N CYS A 66 19.21 -19.97 6.67
CA CYS A 66 18.53 -18.90 7.38
C CYS A 66 19.42 -17.65 7.53
N HIS A 67 18.82 -16.50 7.82
CA HIS A 67 19.55 -15.22 7.94
C HIS A 67 20.72 -15.26 8.92
N CYS A 68 20.55 -15.85 10.10
CA CYS A 68 21.60 -15.93 11.12
C CYS A 68 22.62 -17.06 10.88
N GLY A 69 22.40 -17.93 9.90
CA GLY A 69 23.29 -19.03 9.57
C GLY A 69 23.24 -20.25 10.51
N LYS A 70 22.30 -20.27 11.49
CA LYS A 70 22.12 -21.41 12.40
C LYS A 70 21.73 -22.68 11.66
N TYR A 71 20.79 -22.58 10.74
CA TYR A 71 20.36 -23.69 9.89
C TYR A 71 20.89 -23.49 8.48
N LYS A 72 21.64 -24.47 8.00
CA LYS A 72 22.22 -24.55 6.65
C LYS A 72 21.98 -25.94 6.08
N ARG A 73 21.82 -26.03 4.78
CA ARG A 73 21.63 -27.24 4.00
C ARG A 73 20.17 -27.72 3.95
N ILE A 74 19.90 -28.52 2.90
CA ILE A 74 18.59 -29.04 2.52
C ILE A 74 17.90 -29.88 3.61
N ARG A 75 18.67 -30.52 4.50
CA ARG A 75 18.10 -31.35 5.58
C ARG A 75 17.17 -30.58 6.53
N TYR A 76 17.30 -29.27 6.58
CA TYR A 76 16.50 -28.38 7.41
C TYR A 76 15.36 -27.69 6.64
N LYS A 77 15.07 -28.17 5.40
CA LYS A 77 13.98 -27.60 4.57
C LYS A 77 12.66 -27.54 5.34
N GLY A 78 11.99 -26.39 5.30
CA GLY A 78 10.70 -26.16 5.93
C GLY A 78 10.75 -25.74 7.41
N ILE A 79 11.92 -25.79 8.05
CA ILE A 79 12.08 -25.35 9.44
C ILE A 79 12.12 -23.83 9.48
N VAL A 80 11.34 -23.24 10.39
CA VAL A 80 11.44 -21.81 10.73
C VAL A 80 12.50 -21.65 11.82
N CYS A 81 13.51 -20.85 11.57
CA CYS A 81 14.57 -20.61 12.52
C CYS A 81 14.04 -19.90 13.78
N ASP A 82 14.23 -20.52 14.94
CA ASP A 82 13.87 -19.97 16.25
C ASP A 82 14.58 -18.67 16.59
N ARG A 83 15.78 -18.44 16.06
CA ARG A 83 16.58 -17.24 16.33
C ARG A 83 16.25 -16.08 15.42
N CYS A 84 16.11 -16.29 14.11
CA CYS A 84 15.90 -15.20 13.15
C CYS A 84 14.52 -15.21 12.48
N GLY A 85 13.71 -16.25 12.70
CA GLY A 85 12.35 -16.36 12.16
C GLY A 85 12.27 -16.64 10.66
N VAL A 86 13.39 -16.90 10.00
CA VAL A 86 13.44 -17.16 8.56
C VAL A 86 13.20 -18.64 8.29
N MET A 87 12.28 -18.95 7.37
CA MET A 87 12.02 -20.32 6.93
C MET A 87 13.16 -20.79 6.01
N VAL A 88 13.69 -21.97 6.29
CA VAL A 88 14.75 -22.59 5.47
C VAL A 88 14.12 -23.21 4.22
N THR A 89 14.28 -22.54 3.10
CA THR A 89 13.73 -22.95 1.80
C THR A 89 14.63 -22.45 0.66
N GLU A 90 14.21 -22.67 -0.57
CA GLU A 90 14.92 -22.18 -1.75
C GLU A 90 14.75 -20.64 -1.89
N LYS A 91 15.80 -19.96 -2.32
CA LYS A 91 15.75 -18.50 -2.61
C LYS A 91 14.71 -18.12 -3.67
N LYS A 92 14.31 -19.06 -4.51
CA LYS A 92 13.30 -18.86 -5.56
C LYS A 92 11.97 -18.34 -5.01
N VAL A 93 11.60 -18.73 -3.77
CA VAL A 93 10.36 -18.29 -3.13
C VAL A 93 10.29 -16.75 -2.99
N ARG A 94 11.41 -16.04 -3.00
CA ARG A 94 11.45 -14.58 -2.98
C ARG A 94 10.80 -13.93 -4.20
N ARG A 95 10.67 -14.65 -5.32
CA ARG A 95 9.97 -14.22 -6.53
C ARG A 95 8.48 -14.57 -6.55
N GLU A 96 8.05 -15.39 -5.60
CA GLU A 96 6.68 -15.90 -5.53
C GLU A 96 5.91 -15.28 -4.35
N ARG A 97 6.60 -14.97 -3.26
CA ARG A 97 5.98 -14.43 -2.03
C ARG A 97 5.70 -12.95 -2.16
N MET A 98 4.52 -12.57 -1.68
CA MET A 98 4.05 -11.19 -1.59
C MET A 98 4.10 -10.74 -0.14
N GLY A 99 4.43 -9.47 0.08
CA GLY A 99 4.24 -8.76 1.33
C GLY A 99 3.29 -7.59 1.12
N HIS A 100 2.91 -6.90 2.18
CA HIS A 100 2.08 -5.72 2.08
C HIS A 100 2.64 -4.56 2.92
N ILE A 101 2.23 -3.37 2.58
CA ILE A 101 2.46 -2.14 3.35
C ILE A 101 1.08 -1.59 3.69
N GLN A 102 0.80 -1.42 4.98
CA GLN A 102 -0.42 -0.79 5.42
C GLN A 102 -0.25 0.73 5.41
N LEU A 103 -1.03 1.40 4.58
CA LEU A 103 -1.01 2.85 4.51
C LEU A 103 -1.80 3.46 5.67
N VAL A 104 -1.33 4.56 6.22
CA VAL A 104 -2.00 5.30 7.30
C VAL A 104 -3.32 5.90 6.82
N VAL A 105 -3.35 6.38 5.57
CA VAL A 105 -4.53 6.97 4.94
C VAL A 105 -4.75 6.34 3.55
N PRO A 106 -5.99 6.29 3.05
CA PRO A 106 -6.26 5.87 1.69
C PRO A 106 -5.53 6.74 0.66
N VAL A 107 -5.02 6.13 -0.39
CA VAL A 107 -4.34 6.82 -1.49
C VAL A 107 -5.10 6.61 -2.78
N ALA A 108 -5.21 7.65 -3.61
CA ALA A 108 -5.86 7.57 -4.91
C ALA A 108 -5.08 6.64 -5.85
N HIS A 109 -5.80 5.68 -6.45
CA HIS A 109 -5.18 4.73 -7.37
C HIS A 109 -4.81 5.42 -8.68
N ILE A 110 -3.58 5.20 -9.14
CA ILE A 110 -3.01 5.83 -10.34
C ILE A 110 -3.84 5.60 -11.61
N TRP A 111 -4.48 4.45 -11.77
CA TRP A 111 -5.32 4.15 -12.94
C TRP A 111 -6.53 5.07 -13.05
N TYR A 112 -7.05 5.58 -11.93
CA TYR A 112 -8.22 6.46 -11.91
C TYR A 112 -7.83 7.94 -11.87
N PHE A 113 -6.62 8.24 -11.42
CA PHE A 113 -6.17 9.62 -11.25
C PHE A 113 -5.25 10.09 -12.39
N ARG A 114 -4.27 9.29 -12.81
CA ARG A 114 -3.29 9.67 -13.85
C ARG A 114 -3.66 9.22 -15.26
N SER A 115 -4.74 8.47 -15.43
CA SER A 115 -5.24 8.12 -16.77
C SER A 115 -5.81 9.33 -17.47
N LEU A 116 -5.76 9.33 -18.79
CA LEU A 116 -6.46 10.31 -19.63
C LEU A 116 -7.67 9.65 -20.29
N PRO A 117 -8.89 10.14 -20.02
CA PRO A 117 -9.27 11.22 -19.12
C PRO A 117 -9.13 10.84 -17.63
N ASN A 118 -8.91 11.84 -16.76
CA ASN A 118 -8.86 11.65 -15.31
C ASN A 118 -10.26 11.29 -14.79
N LYS A 119 -10.46 10.01 -14.44
CA LYS A 119 -11.77 9.49 -14.04
C LYS A 119 -12.29 10.11 -12.73
N ILE A 120 -11.39 10.35 -11.76
CA ILE A 120 -11.76 10.98 -10.49
C ILE A 120 -12.21 12.42 -10.74
N GLY A 121 -11.45 13.16 -11.55
CA GLY A 121 -11.79 14.53 -11.91
C GLY A 121 -13.15 14.65 -12.60
N TYR A 122 -13.44 13.74 -13.54
CA TYR A 122 -14.74 13.71 -14.22
C TYR A 122 -15.90 13.44 -13.26
N LEU A 123 -15.76 12.47 -12.35
CA LEU A 123 -16.81 12.12 -11.39
C LEU A 123 -17.09 13.24 -10.39
N LEU A 124 -16.05 13.96 -9.97
CA LEU A 124 -16.17 15.04 -8.99
C LEU A 124 -16.43 16.42 -9.64
N GLY A 125 -16.28 16.54 -10.96
CA GLY A 125 -16.35 17.83 -11.66
C GLY A 125 -15.20 18.76 -11.33
N LEU A 126 -14.03 18.22 -10.92
CA LEU A 126 -12.88 19.00 -10.49
C LEU A 126 -11.74 18.96 -11.51
N PRO A 127 -11.04 20.08 -11.73
CA PRO A 127 -9.86 20.11 -12.59
C PRO A 127 -8.71 19.32 -11.95
N THR A 128 -7.89 18.69 -12.80
CA THR A 128 -6.76 17.85 -12.34
C THR A 128 -5.81 18.62 -11.43
N LYS A 129 -5.56 19.90 -11.68
CA LYS A 129 -4.69 20.74 -10.84
C LYS A 129 -5.19 20.87 -9.40
N SER A 130 -6.49 21.04 -9.22
CA SER A 130 -7.10 21.10 -7.87
C SER A 130 -7.01 19.76 -7.14
N LEU A 131 -7.23 18.66 -7.89
CA LEU A 131 -7.08 17.31 -7.33
C LEU A 131 -5.62 16.99 -6.97
N ASP A 132 -4.66 17.41 -7.78
CA ASP A 132 -3.24 17.26 -7.46
C ASP A 132 -2.90 17.91 -6.11
N ALA A 133 -3.32 19.17 -5.91
CA ALA A 133 -3.08 19.90 -4.68
C ALA A 133 -3.66 19.21 -3.43
N VAL A 134 -4.84 18.60 -3.57
CA VAL A 134 -5.49 17.86 -2.46
C VAL A 134 -4.82 16.51 -2.22
N ILE A 135 -4.57 15.74 -3.27
CA ILE A 135 -4.02 14.38 -3.15
C ILE A 135 -2.58 14.38 -2.63
N TYR A 136 -1.80 15.42 -2.97
CA TYR A 136 -0.43 15.59 -2.49
C TYR A 136 -0.33 16.44 -1.20
N TYR A 137 -1.46 16.67 -0.51
CA TYR A 137 -1.51 17.38 0.79
C TYR A 137 -0.99 18.83 0.76
N GLU A 138 -1.11 19.52 -0.37
CA GLU A 138 -0.76 20.94 -0.46
C GLU A 138 -1.91 21.84 0.03
N LYS A 139 -3.17 21.42 -0.18
CA LYS A 139 -4.37 22.19 0.14
C LYS A 139 -5.50 21.30 0.63
N TYR A 140 -6.38 21.90 1.40
CA TYR A 140 -7.67 21.29 1.80
C TYR A 140 -8.74 21.66 0.78
N ILE A 141 -9.73 20.77 0.61
CA ILE A 141 -10.90 21.04 -0.22
C ILE A 141 -12.16 21.06 0.65
N VAL A 142 -12.99 22.07 0.46
CA VAL A 142 -14.25 22.21 1.19
C VAL A 142 -15.27 21.24 0.59
N ILE A 143 -15.61 20.21 1.34
CA ILE A 143 -16.63 19.23 0.95
C ILE A 143 -18.03 19.78 1.27
N GLN A 144 -18.18 20.34 2.48
CA GLN A 144 -19.41 20.91 2.96
C GLN A 144 -19.12 22.26 3.59
N PRO A 145 -19.56 23.36 2.96
CA PRO A 145 -19.48 24.67 3.57
C PRO A 145 -20.37 24.73 4.80
N GLY A 146 -19.95 25.48 5.82
CA GLY A 146 -20.74 25.68 7.03
C GLY A 146 -22.07 26.36 6.75
N VAL A 147 -22.96 26.35 7.73
CA VAL A 147 -24.33 26.91 7.62
C VAL A 147 -24.33 28.40 7.22
N MET A 148 -23.25 29.13 7.51
CA MET A 148 -23.08 30.55 7.18
C MET A 148 -22.66 30.85 5.74
N ALA A 149 -22.29 29.85 4.95
CA ALA A 149 -21.80 30.04 3.57
C ALA A 149 -22.91 30.20 2.52
N ARG A 150 -24.19 30.03 2.88
CA ARG A 150 -25.32 30.25 1.96
C ARG A 150 -25.68 31.72 1.92
N LYS A 151 -25.21 32.42 0.89
CA LYS A 151 -25.55 33.83 0.64
C LYS A 151 -27.03 34.08 0.32
N ASP A 152 -27.84 33.04 0.05
CA ASP A 152 -29.15 33.13 -0.53
C ASP A 152 -30.32 32.86 0.45
N ASP A 153 -30.03 32.72 1.74
CA ASP A 153 -31.06 32.43 2.73
C ASP A 153 -31.40 33.69 3.55
N GLU A 154 -32.52 34.33 3.21
CA GLU A 154 -33.06 35.53 3.91
C GLU A 154 -33.48 35.26 5.38
N THR A 155 -33.30 34.03 5.85
CA THR A 155 -33.65 33.60 7.23
C THR A 155 -32.41 33.38 8.11
N ARG A 156 -31.55 34.38 8.15
CA ARG A 156 -30.34 34.37 9.00
C ARG A 156 -30.74 34.60 10.47
N GLN A 157 -30.95 33.54 11.23
CA GLN A 157 -31.03 33.62 12.68
C GLN A 157 -29.61 33.42 13.25
N ASP A 158 -29.09 34.46 13.86
CA ASP A 158 -27.80 34.44 14.58
C ASP A 158 -27.88 33.41 15.73
N ILE A 159 -27.13 32.32 15.61
CA ILE A 159 -26.97 31.32 16.67
C ILE A 159 -25.81 31.79 17.54
N PRO A 160 -26.03 32.24 18.78
CA PRO A 160 -24.97 32.69 19.68
C PRO A 160 -24.00 31.54 20.01
N GLY A 161 -22.70 31.74 19.80
CA GLY A 161 -21.65 30.81 20.26
C GLY A 161 -20.88 30.04 19.18
N LYS A 162 -21.00 30.38 17.89
CA LYS A 162 -20.15 29.85 16.82
C LYS A 162 -19.32 30.95 16.15
N GLU A 163 -18.26 31.36 16.82
CA GLU A 163 -17.37 32.43 16.35
C GLU A 163 -16.34 32.01 15.27
N ASN A 164 -16.37 30.79 14.76
CA ASN A 164 -15.37 30.29 13.78
C ASN A 164 -16.03 29.72 12.53
N VAL A 165 -16.81 30.50 11.83
CA VAL A 165 -17.29 30.15 10.49
C VAL A 165 -16.60 31.07 9.49
N LEU A 166 -15.79 30.51 8.61
CA LEU A 166 -15.19 31.20 7.47
C LEU A 166 -16.32 31.74 6.56
N ASP A 167 -16.62 33.02 6.70
CA ASP A 167 -17.65 33.68 5.88
C ASP A 167 -17.21 33.64 4.40
N GLY A 168 -18.09 33.12 3.55
CA GLY A 168 -17.90 33.15 2.11
C GLY A 168 -17.16 31.98 1.49
N VAL A 169 -17.02 30.87 2.20
CA VAL A 169 -16.38 29.65 1.66
C VAL A 169 -17.38 28.87 0.78
N GLU A 170 -16.99 28.62 -0.46
CA GLU A 170 -17.79 27.86 -1.41
C GLU A 170 -17.43 26.36 -1.42
N LYS A 171 -18.39 25.51 -1.80
CA LYS A 171 -18.13 24.10 -2.00
C LYS A 171 -17.04 23.89 -3.05
N TYR A 172 -16.10 23.01 -2.76
CA TYR A 172 -14.90 22.72 -3.58
C TYR A 172 -13.85 23.85 -3.65
N GLN A 173 -13.96 24.89 -2.83
CA GLN A 173 -12.91 25.86 -2.66
C GLN A 173 -11.67 25.20 -2.04
N LEU A 174 -10.49 25.61 -2.51
CA LEU A 174 -9.21 25.15 -1.97
C LEU A 174 -8.73 26.11 -0.89
N LEU A 175 -8.41 25.59 0.28
CA LEU A 175 -7.88 26.35 1.42
C LEU A 175 -6.45 25.91 1.73
N THR A 176 -5.62 26.83 2.19
CA THR A 176 -4.28 26.57 2.76
C THR A 176 -4.37 26.44 4.28
N GLU A 177 -3.30 26.02 4.93
CA GLU A 177 -3.23 25.90 6.42
C GLU A 177 -3.09 27.26 7.13
N ASP A 178 -2.83 28.36 6.40
CA ASP A 178 -2.62 29.71 6.94
C ASP A 178 -3.94 30.41 7.30
#